data_765380611236b8093185d300dfa1c7e5
#
_entry.id   765380611236b8093185d300dfa1c7e5
#
_cell.length_a   1.000
_cell.length_b   1.000
_cell.length_c   1.000
_cell.angle_alpha   90.00
_cell.angle_beta   90.00
_cell.angle_gamma   90.00
#
_symmetry.space_group_name_H-M   'P 1'
#
loop_
_entity.id
_entity.type
_entity.pdbx_description
1 polymer ?
#
loop_
_entity_poly.entity_id
_entity_poly.type
_entity_poly.pdbx_seq_one_letter_code
_entity_poly.pdbx_strand_id
1 'polypeptide(L)'
;NHGFFSFEVKAPVFVARHLVKHEYLIMSEYSRRYITDDVEFYTPDVWRKAAADVKQGSSDEGVEGYESIFDFEDISGDVYSNNQDCVDLYNHMVNSGVAPEQARMVLPQSLMTSWTWSGTLGAFANMCKLRLSKDTQYETRLVAQGVYTELKKQFPIAAPLLVEGVL
;
A
#
# COMPACT_ATOMS: atom_id res chain seq x y z
N ASN A 1 20.92 -1.39 17.76
CA ASN A 1 19.62 -2.11 17.79
C ASN A 1 18.74 -1.82 19.02
N HIS A 2 19.03 -0.73 19.79
CA HIS A 2 18.25 -0.40 21.00
C HIS A 2 17.06 0.54 20.74
N GLY A 3 16.99 1.18 19.57
CA GLY A 3 15.80 1.96 19.17
C GLY A 3 14.73 1.01 18.63
N PHE A 4 13.53 1.06 19.21
CA PHE A 4 12.37 0.30 18.79
C PHE A 4 11.21 1.24 18.48
N PHE A 5 10.48 0.96 17.39
CA PHE A 5 9.39 1.79 16.90
C PHE A 5 8.15 0.98 16.65
N SER A 6 7.04 1.66 16.76
CA SER A 6 5.76 1.19 16.23
C SER A 6 5.14 2.31 15.41
N PHE A 7 4.79 2.01 14.17
CA PHE A 7 4.06 2.91 13.27
C PHE A 7 2.66 2.37 13.06
N GLU A 8 1.69 3.23 13.02
CA GLU A 8 0.40 2.92 12.43
C GLU A 8 0.46 3.34 10.96
N VAL A 9 0.22 2.37 10.07
CA VAL A 9 0.29 2.57 8.63
C VAL A 9 -1.07 2.25 8.02
N LYS A 10 -1.59 3.15 7.17
CA LYS A 10 -2.77 2.94 6.35
C LYS A 10 -2.36 2.98 4.88
N ALA A 11 -2.60 1.90 4.16
CA ALA A 11 -2.28 1.80 2.74
C ALA A 11 -3.14 0.70 2.08
N PRO A 12 -3.21 0.62 0.75
CA PRO A 12 -3.95 -0.44 0.08
C PRO A 12 -3.31 -1.82 0.29
N VAL A 13 -4.13 -2.86 0.20
CA VAL A 13 -3.74 -4.26 0.42
C VAL A 13 -2.52 -4.64 -0.43
N PHE A 14 -2.45 -4.23 -1.70
CA PHE A 14 -1.30 -4.56 -2.56
C PHE A 14 0.02 -3.98 -2.04
N VAL A 15 0.01 -2.82 -1.37
CA VAL A 15 1.18 -2.22 -0.70
C VAL A 15 1.53 -2.99 0.57
N ALA A 16 0.53 -3.31 1.40
CA ALA A 16 0.74 -4.10 2.61
C ALA A 16 1.39 -5.47 2.27
N ARG A 17 0.92 -6.14 1.22
CA ARG A 17 1.51 -7.41 0.74
C ARG A 17 2.94 -7.29 0.24
N HIS A 18 3.32 -6.14 -0.29
CA HIS A 18 4.70 -5.86 -0.69
C HIS A 18 5.60 -5.63 0.52
N LEU A 19 5.08 -4.96 1.56
CA LEU A 19 5.83 -4.57 2.76
C LEU A 19 5.94 -5.68 3.80
N VAL A 20 4.97 -6.60 3.91
CA VAL A 20 4.97 -7.70 4.90
C VAL A 20 6.17 -8.63 4.79
N LYS A 21 6.86 -8.63 3.65
CA LYS A 21 8.03 -9.49 3.37
C LYS A 21 9.34 -8.99 3.99
N HIS A 22 9.34 -7.82 4.63
CA HIS A 22 10.54 -7.30 5.29
C HIS A 22 10.80 -8.04 6.58
N GLU A 23 11.99 -8.63 6.68
CA GLU A 23 12.44 -9.33 7.86
C GLU A 23 12.63 -8.40 9.07
N TYR A 24 12.43 -8.94 10.26
CA TYR A 24 12.56 -8.23 11.54
C TYR A 24 11.60 -7.05 11.75
N LEU A 25 10.58 -6.94 10.90
CA LEU A 25 9.47 -6.03 11.06
C LEU A 25 8.19 -6.82 11.31
N ILE A 26 7.55 -6.59 12.45
CA ILE A 26 6.32 -7.28 12.85
C ILE A 26 5.14 -6.44 12.37
N MET A 27 4.31 -7.04 11.54
CA MET A 27 3.07 -6.43 11.05
C MET A 27 1.88 -7.06 11.77
N SER A 28 1.13 -6.23 12.50
CA SER A 28 -0.16 -6.61 13.10
C SER A 28 -1.26 -5.89 12.34
N GLU A 29 -1.88 -6.57 11.40
CA GLU A 29 -2.92 -5.99 10.54
C GLU A 29 -4.27 -6.01 11.28
N TYR A 30 -5.02 -4.91 11.16
CA TYR A 30 -6.40 -4.86 11.63
C TYR A 30 -7.26 -5.82 10.81
N SER A 31 -7.89 -6.76 11.52
CA SER A 31 -8.71 -7.78 10.86
C SER A 31 -9.93 -7.15 10.22
N ARG A 32 -10.03 -7.26 8.89
CA ARG A 32 -11.22 -6.85 8.12
C ARG A 32 -12.21 -8.01 7.91
N ARG A 33 -12.28 -8.95 8.86
CA ARG A 33 -13.30 -10.02 8.82
C ARG A 33 -14.70 -9.48 9.03
N TYR A 34 -14.80 -8.29 9.61
CA TYR A 34 -16.05 -7.61 9.96
C TYR A 34 -16.03 -6.21 9.33
N ILE A 35 -16.14 -6.14 8.00
CA ILE A 35 -16.34 -4.86 7.31
C ILE A 35 -17.81 -4.54 7.48
N THR A 36 -18.14 -3.70 8.45
CA THR A 36 -19.51 -3.24 8.67
C THR A 36 -19.74 -1.81 8.21
N ASP A 37 -18.67 -1.00 8.07
CA ASP A 37 -18.79 0.43 7.75
C ASP A 37 -17.64 0.89 6.85
N ASP A 38 -17.93 1.81 5.95
CA ASP A 38 -17.05 2.61 5.08
C ASP A 38 -15.84 1.88 4.48
N VAL A 39 -16.09 1.13 3.43
CA VAL A 39 -15.06 0.50 2.62
C VAL A 39 -14.36 1.59 1.81
N GLU A 40 -13.08 1.84 2.11
CA GLU A 40 -12.26 2.82 1.41
C GLU A 40 -11.35 2.13 0.40
N PHE A 41 -11.26 2.70 -0.80
CA PHE A 41 -10.38 2.22 -1.86
C PHE A 41 -9.34 3.28 -2.23
N TYR A 42 -8.16 2.82 -2.56
CA TYR A 42 -7.12 3.66 -3.12
C TYR A 42 -7.37 3.92 -4.60
N THR A 43 -7.32 5.19 -4.97
CA THR A 43 -7.27 5.64 -6.36
C THR A 43 -6.03 6.53 -6.50
N PRO A 44 -5.13 6.27 -7.45
CA PRO A 44 -3.96 7.13 -7.64
C PRO A 44 -4.36 8.47 -8.26
N ASP A 45 -3.62 9.53 -7.92
CA ASP A 45 -3.79 10.85 -8.56
C ASP A 45 -3.43 10.81 -10.06
N VAL A 46 -2.52 9.92 -10.44
CA VAL A 46 -2.08 9.71 -11.83
C VAL A 46 -1.96 8.21 -12.11
N TRP A 47 -2.66 7.73 -13.12
CA TRP A 47 -2.48 6.40 -13.69
C TRP A 47 -1.22 6.38 -14.56
N ARG A 48 -0.13 5.84 -14.03
CA ARG A 48 1.19 5.87 -14.68
C ARG A 48 1.33 4.83 -15.76
N LYS A 49 2.02 5.21 -16.84
CA LYS A 49 2.42 4.28 -17.91
C LYS A 49 3.39 3.22 -17.38
N ALA A 50 3.37 2.05 -18.00
CA ALA A 50 4.41 1.06 -17.80
C ALA A 50 5.77 1.65 -18.24
N ALA A 51 6.83 1.40 -17.49
CA ALA A 51 8.17 1.80 -17.88
C ALA A 51 8.71 0.85 -18.96
N ALA A 52 9.28 1.41 -20.05
CA ALA A 52 9.69 0.63 -21.23
C ALA A 52 10.87 -0.32 -20.96
N ASP A 53 11.79 0.06 -20.06
CA ASP A 53 13.11 -0.61 -19.90
C ASP A 53 13.35 -1.20 -18.51
N VAL A 54 12.35 -1.26 -17.66
CA VAL A 54 12.50 -1.80 -16.29
C VAL A 54 11.54 -2.95 -16.02
N LYS A 55 12.06 -3.99 -15.39
CA LYS A 55 11.24 -5.16 -14.97
C LYS A 55 10.28 -4.81 -13.83
N GLN A 56 10.52 -3.72 -13.11
CA GLN A 56 9.74 -3.26 -11.95
C GLN A 56 9.69 -1.74 -11.95
N GLY A 57 8.59 -1.18 -11.44
CA GLY A 57 8.35 0.25 -11.42
C GLY A 57 7.43 0.74 -12.54
N SER A 58 7.13 2.01 -12.52
CA SER A 58 6.30 2.69 -13.52
C SER A 58 7.01 3.95 -14.02
N SER A 59 6.63 4.43 -15.21
CA SER A 59 7.00 5.76 -15.68
C SER A 59 6.38 6.83 -14.76
N ASP A 60 6.94 8.03 -14.77
CA ASP A 60 6.31 9.20 -14.12
C ASP A 60 5.23 9.83 -15.02
N GLU A 61 5.10 9.37 -16.28
CA GLU A 61 4.09 9.83 -17.22
C GLU A 61 2.73 9.18 -16.98
N GLY A 62 1.66 9.98 -17.11
CA GLY A 62 0.29 9.50 -17.05
C GLY A 62 -0.14 8.77 -18.33
N VAL A 63 -1.11 7.86 -18.20
CA VAL A 63 -1.78 7.22 -19.34
C VAL A 63 -2.68 8.23 -20.04
N GLU A 64 -2.63 8.28 -21.37
CA GLU A 64 -3.46 9.10 -22.23
C GLU A 64 -4.26 8.21 -23.19
N GLY A 65 -5.43 8.69 -23.64
CA GLY A 65 -6.24 7.99 -24.64
C GLY A 65 -6.83 6.66 -24.18
N TYR A 66 -7.12 6.53 -22.88
CA TYR A 66 -7.81 5.37 -22.34
C TYR A 66 -9.27 5.35 -22.79
N GLU A 67 -9.72 4.22 -23.32
CA GLU A 67 -11.13 3.97 -23.65
C GLU A 67 -11.77 3.23 -22.48
N SER A 68 -12.75 3.86 -21.83
CA SER A 68 -13.51 3.26 -20.74
C SER A 68 -14.33 2.06 -21.20
N ILE A 69 -14.37 1.01 -20.37
CA ILE A 69 -15.21 -0.18 -20.60
C ILE A 69 -16.62 -0.04 -20.01
N PHE A 70 -16.86 0.98 -19.17
CA PHE A 70 -18.13 1.26 -18.50
C PHE A 70 -18.69 2.66 -18.86
N ASP A 71 -18.22 3.27 -19.96
CA ASP A 71 -18.64 4.60 -20.45
C ASP A 71 -18.35 5.76 -19.47
N PHE A 72 -17.26 5.66 -18.67
CA PHE A 72 -16.75 6.76 -17.85
C PHE A 72 -15.75 7.64 -18.62
N GLU A 73 -15.44 8.82 -18.06
CA GLU A 73 -14.49 9.74 -18.71
C GLU A 73 -13.03 9.26 -18.59
N ASP A 74 -12.70 8.46 -17.57
CA ASP A 74 -11.33 8.03 -17.29
C ASP A 74 -11.24 6.65 -16.60
N ILE A 75 -10.00 6.18 -16.39
CA ILE A 75 -9.68 4.94 -15.69
C ILE A 75 -10.27 4.92 -14.27
N SER A 76 -10.31 6.08 -13.60
CA SER A 76 -10.77 6.17 -12.21
C SER A 76 -12.25 5.83 -12.10
N GLY A 77 -13.06 6.22 -13.09
CA GLY A 77 -14.47 5.87 -13.16
C GLY A 77 -14.69 4.37 -13.31
N ASP A 78 -13.95 3.73 -14.21
CA ASP A 78 -14.03 2.26 -14.40
C ASP A 78 -13.61 1.52 -13.11
N VAL A 79 -12.53 1.95 -12.47
CA VAL A 79 -12.07 1.36 -11.21
C VAL A 79 -13.07 1.57 -10.09
N TYR A 80 -13.69 2.75 -10.00
CA TYR A 80 -14.73 3.03 -9.02
C TYR A 80 -15.93 2.10 -9.20
N SER A 81 -16.45 1.97 -10.42
CA SER A 81 -17.56 1.06 -10.73
C SER A 81 -17.25 -0.38 -10.34
N ASN A 82 -16.08 -0.90 -10.76
CA ASN A 82 -15.65 -2.23 -10.38
C ASN A 82 -15.53 -2.43 -8.87
N ASN A 83 -15.04 -1.42 -8.13
CA ASN A 83 -14.94 -1.49 -6.67
C ASN A 83 -16.32 -1.59 -6.02
N GLN A 84 -17.33 -0.83 -6.53
CA GLN A 84 -18.71 -0.90 -6.03
C GLN A 84 -19.32 -2.27 -6.29
N ASP A 85 -19.18 -2.82 -7.48
CA ASP A 85 -19.66 -4.17 -7.82
C ASP A 85 -19.05 -5.24 -6.88
N CYS A 86 -17.77 -5.11 -6.56
CA CYS A 86 -17.10 -6.02 -5.62
C CYS A 86 -17.67 -5.90 -4.19
N VAL A 87 -17.99 -4.68 -3.73
CA VAL A 87 -18.62 -4.45 -2.42
C VAL A 87 -20.04 -5.03 -2.40
N ASP A 88 -20.81 -4.80 -3.45
CA ASP A 88 -22.17 -5.31 -3.55
C ASP A 88 -22.18 -6.84 -3.55
N LEU A 89 -21.27 -7.47 -4.29
CA LEU A 89 -21.10 -8.93 -4.28
C LEU A 89 -20.70 -9.43 -2.88
N TYR A 90 -19.74 -8.77 -2.21
CA TYR A 90 -19.35 -9.11 -0.83
C TYR A 90 -20.55 -9.08 0.11
N ASN A 91 -21.31 -7.98 0.09
CA ASN A 91 -22.47 -7.79 0.94
C ASN A 91 -23.55 -8.85 0.64
N HIS A 92 -23.80 -9.14 -0.64
CA HIS A 92 -24.74 -10.17 -1.07
C HIS A 92 -24.34 -11.55 -0.53
N MET A 93 -23.05 -11.92 -0.63
CA MET A 93 -22.53 -13.18 -0.11
C MET A 93 -22.72 -13.29 1.41
N VAL A 94 -22.36 -12.26 2.16
CA VAL A 94 -22.52 -12.24 3.62
C VAL A 94 -23.99 -12.34 4.02
N ASN A 95 -24.88 -11.58 3.37
CA ASN A 95 -26.31 -11.62 3.62
C ASN A 95 -26.94 -12.98 3.23
N SER A 96 -26.31 -13.71 2.31
CA SER A 96 -26.71 -15.07 1.92
C SER A 96 -26.13 -16.16 2.84
N GLY A 97 -25.42 -15.77 3.92
CA GLY A 97 -24.86 -16.68 4.90
C GLY A 97 -23.46 -17.19 4.64
N VAL A 98 -22.75 -16.63 3.64
CA VAL A 98 -21.32 -16.93 3.42
C VAL A 98 -20.50 -16.30 4.54
N ALA A 99 -19.56 -17.05 5.11
CA ALA A 99 -18.70 -16.54 6.16
C ALA A 99 -17.88 -15.34 5.64
N PRO A 100 -17.78 -14.22 6.41
CA PRO A 100 -17.03 -13.03 5.98
C PRO A 100 -15.55 -13.30 5.61
N GLU A 101 -14.93 -14.31 6.25
CA GLU A 101 -13.58 -14.74 5.93
C GLU A 101 -13.43 -15.34 4.51
N GLN A 102 -14.50 -15.86 3.94
CA GLN A 102 -14.57 -16.31 2.55
C GLN A 102 -15.08 -15.21 1.63
N ALA A 103 -16.14 -14.50 2.00
CA ALA A 103 -16.73 -13.44 1.19
C ALA A 103 -15.69 -12.37 0.81
N ARG A 104 -14.77 -12.02 1.71
CA ARG A 104 -13.71 -11.03 1.45
C ARG A 104 -12.79 -11.36 0.26
N MET A 105 -12.83 -12.59 -0.29
CA MET A 105 -12.02 -12.96 -1.45
C MET A 105 -12.36 -12.17 -2.72
N VAL A 106 -13.57 -11.61 -2.80
CA VAL A 106 -14.01 -10.81 -3.96
C VAL A 106 -13.58 -9.35 -3.88
N LEU A 107 -13.06 -8.89 -2.73
CA LEU A 107 -12.65 -7.50 -2.55
C LEU A 107 -11.33 -7.21 -3.30
N PRO A 108 -11.23 -6.06 -3.99
CA PRO A 108 -10.09 -5.73 -4.82
C PRO A 108 -8.84 -5.38 -4.00
N GLN A 109 -7.68 -5.47 -4.64
CA GLN A 109 -6.38 -5.18 -4.03
C GLN A 109 -6.21 -3.69 -3.66
N SER A 110 -7.00 -2.80 -4.28
CA SER A 110 -7.06 -1.36 -3.95
C SER A 110 -7.72 -1.07 -2.60
N LEU A 111 -8.38 -2.07 -1.98
CA LEU A 111 -8.98 -1.92 -0.65
C LEU A 111 -7.96 -1.40 0.35
N MET A 112 -8.30 -0.32 1.07
CA MET A 112 -7.45 0.23 2.11
C MET A 112 -7.43 -0.67 3.34
N THR A 113 -6.25 -0.90 3.89
CA THR A 113 -6.06 -1.62 5.16
C THR A 113 -5.17 -0.81 6.10
N SER A 114 -5.14 -1.17 7.38
CA SER A 114 -4.27 -0.54 8.38
C SER A 114 -3.58 -1.62 9.19
N TRP A 115 -2.37 -1.32 9.63
CA TRP A 115 -1.61 -2.21 10.50
C TRP A 115 -0.69 -1.45 11.45
N THR A 116 -0.44 -2.05 12.62
CA THR A 116 0.68 -1.65 13.47
C THR A 116 1.94 -2.33 12.97
N TRP A 117 2.97 -1.55 12.66
CA TRP A 117 4.24 -2.04 12.14
C TRP A 117 5.36 -1.74 13.12
N SER A 118 5.93 -2.78 13.72
CA SER A 118 6.87 -2.67 14.84
C SER A 118 8.22 -3.29 14.51
N GLY A 119 9.29 -2.66 14.96
CA GLY A 119 10.63 -3.17 14.77
C GLY A 119 11.73 -2.23 15.26
N THR A 120 12.97 -2.65 15.05
CA THR A 120 14.15 -1.86 15.41
C THR A 120 14.44 -0.77 14.38
N LEU A 121 15.20 0.27 14.78
CA LEU A 121 15.73 1.29 13.87
C LEU A 121 16.46 0.66 12.68
N GLY A 122 17.30 -0.36 12.93
CA GLY A 122 18.03 -1.04 11.86
C GLY A 122 17.13 -1.78 10.87
N ALA A 123 16.07 -2.43 11.34
CA ALA A 123 15.10 -3.11 10.48
C ALA A 123 14.34 -2.13 9.59
N PHE A 124 13.85 -1.01 10.15
CA PHE A 124 13.21 0.04 9.37
C PHE A 124 14.17 0.73 8.41
N ALA A 125 15.42 0.98 8.81
CA ALA A 125 16.43 1.55 7.93
C ALA A 125 16.71 0.64 6.71
N ASN A 126 16.81 -0.67 6.91
CA ASN A 126 16.96 -1.63 5.82
C ASN A 126 15.75 -1.63 4.87
N MET A 127 14.54 -1.56 5.41
CA MET A 127 13.33 -1.41 4.62
C MET A 127 13.37 -0.11 3.81
N CYS A 128 13.67 1.02 4.44
CA CYS A 128 13.77 2.33 3.77
C CYS A 128 14.84 2.31 2.67
N LYS A 129 16.03 1.77 2.94
CA LYS A 129 17.12 1.66 1.95
C LYS A 129 16.68 0.91 0.70
N LEU A 130 15.90 -0.16 0.85
CA LEU A 130 15.40 -0.93 -0.28
C LEU A 130 14.23 -0.22 -0.98
N ARG A 131 13.29 0.36 -0.23
CA ARG A 131 12.01 0.85 -0.77
C ARG A 131 12.02 2.30 -1.21
N LEU A 132 13.05 3.07 -0.89
CA LEU A 132 13.26 4.43 -1.42
C LEU A 132 13.90 4.42 -2.81
N SER A 133 14.34 3.26 -3.31
CA SER A 133 14.84 3.13 -4.68
C SER A 133 13.81 3.57 -5.72
N LYS A 134 14.29 4.18 -6.82
CA LYS A 134 13.45 4.61 -7.95
C LYS A 134 12.68 3.45 -8.59
N ASP A 135 13.23 2.24 -8.55
CA ASP A 135 12.62 1.03 -9.10
C ASP A 135 11.52 0.44 -8.20
N THR A 136 11.33 1.00 -7.02
CA THR A 136 10.26 0.59 -6.12
C THR A 136 8.92 1.12 -6.63
N GLN A 137 7.88 0.27 -6.54
CA GLN A 137 6.50 0.69 -6.79
C GLN A 137 6.20 1.99 -6.03
N TYR A 138 5.61 2.95 -6.72
CA TYR A 138 5.44 4.32 -6.21
C TYR A 138 4.71 4.37 -4.86
N GLU A 139 3.59 3.68 -4.73
CA GLU A 139 2.77 3.66 -3.50
C GLU A 139 3.55 3.07 -2.32
N THR A 140 4.36 2.05 -2.55
CA THR A 140 5.26 1.47 -1.54
C THR A 140 6.37 2.45 -1.15
N ARG A 141 6.89 3.20 -2.12
CA ARG A 141 7.90 4.24 -1.88
C ARG A 141 7.34 5.37 -1.03
N LEU A 142 6.07 5.77 -1.21
CA LEU A 142 5.41 6.77 -0.37
C LEU A 142 5.36 6.35 1.10
N VAL A 143 5.01 5.10 1.38
CA VAL A 143 5.04 4.57 2.76
C VAL A 143 6.47 4.61 3.33
N ALA A 144 7.46 4.17 2.55
CA ALA A 144 8.86 4.21 2.99
C ALA A 144 9.36 5.64 3.25
N GLN A 145 8.94 6.62 2.44
CA GLN A 145 9.24 8.05 2.64
C GLN A 145 8.64 8.58 3.95
N GLY A 146 7.38 8.23 4.23
CA GLY A 146 6.71 8.58 5.48
C GLY A 146 7.45 8.02 6.70
N VAL A 147 7.75 6.73 6.69
CA VAL A 147 8.53 6.08 7.76
C VAL A 147 9.90 6.73 7.90
N TYR A 148 10.65 6.95 6.82
CA TYR A 148 11.97 7.56 6.87
C TYR A 148 11.93 8.99 7.43
N THR A 149 10.90 9.75 7.10
CA THR A 149 10.70 11.10 7.64
C THR A 149 10.56 11.08 9.16
N GLU A 150 9.77 10.15 9.70
CA GLU A 150 9.61 10.01 11.15
C GLU A 150 10.90 9.49 11.83
N LEU A 151 11.61 8.55 11.21
CA LEU A 151 12.91 8.09 11.71
C LEU A 151 13.93 9.23 11.81
N LYS A 152 14.00 10.12 10.81
CA LYS A 152 14.89 11.30 10.84
C LYS A 152 14.56 12.28 11.95
N LYS A 153 13.30 12.46 12.29
CA LYS A 153 12.88 13.32 13.41
C LYS A 153 13.40 12.78 14.74
N GLN A 154 13.33 11.46 14.95
CA GLN A 154 13.74 10.82 16.20
C GLN A 154 15.25 10.57 16.27
N PHE A 155 15.89 10.27 15.15
CA PHE A 155 17.30 9.92 15.03
C PHE A 155 17.96 10.69 13.88
N PRO A 156 18.15 12.01 14.01
CA PRO A 156 18.60 12.87 12.90
C PRO A 156 20.01 12.54 12.40
N ILE A 157 20.83 11.84 13.17
CA ILE A 157 22.18 11.42 12.78
C ILE A 157 22.15 9.94 12.32
N ALA A 158 21.56 9.06 13.13
CA ALA A 158 21.66 7.62 12.87
C ALA A 158 20.79 7.16 11.69
N ALA A 159 19.60 7.76 11.47
CA ALA A 159 18.73 7.35 10.39
C ALA A 159 19.33 7.64 9.00
N PRO A 160 19.86 8.86 8.70
CA PRO A 160 20.55 9.11 7.44
C PRO A 160 21.77 8.21 7.23
N LEU A 161 22.59 7.99 8.25
CA LEU A 161 23.75 7.10 8.16
C LEU A 161 23.38 5.68 7.76
N LEU A 162 22.31 5.15 8.34
CA LEU A 162 21.85 3.78 8.08
C LEU A 162 21.17 3.63 6.72
N VAL A 163 20.46 4.65 6.24
CA VAL A 163 19.69 4.59 4.99
C VAL A 163 20.50 5.05 3.79
N GLU A 164 21.18 6.19 3.90
CA GLU A 164 21.89 6.85 2.79
C GLU A 164 23.39 6.51 2.77
N GLY A 165 23.95 6.12 3.90
CA GLY A 165 25.37 5.78 4.04
C GLY A 165 26.30 6.99 4.02
N VAL A 166 25.77 8.20 4.25
CA VAL A 166 26.53 9.46 4.23
C VAL A 166 26.42 10.15 5.59
N LEU A 167 27.57 10.64 6.09
CA LEU A 167 27.65 11.65 7.15
C LEU A 167 27.49 13.03 6.56
#